data_b489e23d5bda1726bb23f02e39600f96
#
_entry.id   b489e23d5bda1726bb23f02e39600f96
#
_cell.length_a   1.000
_cell.length_b   1.000
_cell.length_c   1.000
_cell.angle_alpha   90.00
_cell.angle_beta   90.00
_cell.angle_gamma   90.00
#
_symmetry.space_group_name_H-M   'P 1'
#
loop_
_entity.id
_entity.type
_entity.pdbx_description
1 polymer ?
#
loop_
_entity_poly.entity_id
_entity_poly.type
_entity_poly.pdbx_seq_one_letter_code
_entity_poly.pdbx_strand_id
1 'polypeptide(L)'
;MTKVIIEVKSLQNNDLIGKVVLSNRGRDKGHLYVVIGHLSDNYVILSNGSTKTVQMPKQKNLKHINVLDDVDDEIKASIISKDRGTDLKIKRF
;
A
#
# COMPACT_ATOMS: atom_id res chain seq x y z
N MET A 1 9.74 -26.27 -5.99
CA MET A 1 8.33 -26.01 -5.79
C MET A 1 8.06 -25.44 -4.41
N THR A 2 8.61 -26.05 -3.41
CA THR A 2 8.55 -25.48 -2.06
C THR A 2 9.04 -24.05 -2.03
N LYS A 3 10.08 -23.81 -2.77
CA LYS A 3 10.67 -22.52 -2.94
C LYS A 3 9.66 -21.48 -3.43
N VAL A 4 8.74 -21.89 -4.31
CA VAL A 4 7.73 -20.99 -4.84
C VAL A 4 6.82 -20.52 -3.73
N ILE A 5 6.43 -21.40 -2.85
CA ILE A 5 5.55 -21.05 -1.73
C ILE A 5 6.24 -20.06 -0.79
N ILE A 6 7.51 -20.31 -0.50
CA ILE A 6 8.29 -19.43 0.37
C ILE A 6 8.45 -18.07 -0.27
N GLU A 7 8.72 -18.05 -1.56
CA GLU A 7 8.88 -16.81 -2.29
C GLU A 7 7.58 -16.00 -2.29
N VAL A 8 6.46 -16.66 -2.48
CA VAL A 8 5.17 -15.98 -2.47
C VAL A 8 4.92 -15.32 -1.13
N LYS A 9 5.21 -16.03 -0.05
CA LYS A 9 5.03 -15.48 1.29
C LYS A 9 5.95 -14.30 1.53
N SER A 10 7.18 -14.42 1.11
CA SER A 10 8.16 -13.36 1.24
C SER A 10 7.77 -12.17 0.40
N LEU A 11 7.31 -12.40 -0.82
CA LEU A 11 6.88 -11.35 -1.73
C LEU A 11 5.69 -10.58 -1.19
N GLN A 12 4.76 -11.24 -0.53
CA GLN A 12 3.60 -10.55 0.04
C GLN A 12 4.03 -9.44 0.98
N ASN A 13 5.08 -9.64 1.76
CA ASN A 13 5.51 -8.66 2.73
C ASN A 13 6.18 -7.45 2.09
N ASN A 14 6.87 -7.64 0.96
CA ASN A 14 7.62 -6.56 0.33
C ASN A 14 6.96 -6.06 -0.94
N ASP A 15 6.26 -6.96 -1.61
CA ASP A 15 5.75 -6.71 -2.95
C ASP A 15 4.53 -5.82 -2.97
N LEU A 16 3.84 -5.70 -1.85
CA LEU A 16 2.65 -4.86 -1.78
C LEU A 16 2.97 -3.38 -1.62
N ILE A 17 4.15 -3.05 -1.11
CA ILE A 17 4.52 -1.64 -0.95
C ILE A 17 4.58 -0.98 -2.33
N GLY A 18 3.88 0.14 -2.47
CA GLY A 18 3.78 0.85 -3.73
C GLY A 18 2.65 0.37 -4.63
N LYS A 19 1.85 -0.58 -4.19
CA LYS A 19 0.68 -1.00 -4.96
C LYS A 19 -0.46 -0.02 -4.77
N VAL A 20 -1.17 0.26 -5.86
CA VAL A 20 -2.42 1.01 -5.81
C VAL A 20 -3.54 0.02 -5.56
N VAL A 21 -4.34 0.28 -4.55
CA VAL A 21 -5.40 -0.63 -4.14
C VAL A 21 -6.73 0.10 -4.03
N LEU A 22 -7.80 -0.65 -4.25
CA LEU A 22 -9.17 -0.17 -4.09
C LEU A 22 -9.75 -0.79 -2.83
N SER A 23 -10.31 0.03 -1.96
CA SER A 23 -11.05 -0.48 -0.81
C SER A 23 -12.36 -1.09 -1.30
N ASN A 24 -12.63 -2.33 -0.92
CA ASN A 24 -13.85 -3.02 -1.34
C ASN A 24 -14.84 -3.25 -0.21
N ARG A 25 -14.58 -2.69 0.97
CA ARG A 25 -15.44 -2.85 2.15
C ARG A 25 -15.36 -1.65 3.05
N GLY A 26 -16.45 -1.44 3.80
CA GLY A 26 -16.51 -0.40 4.80
C GLY A 26 -16.95 0.93 4.24
N ARG A 27 -16.81 1.97 5.05
CA ARG A 27 -17.27 3.32 4.68
C ARG A 27 -16.46 3.91 3.54
N ASP A 28 -15.24 3.46 3.38
CA ASP A 28 -14.36 3.96 2.33
C ASP A 28 -14.38 3.09 1.08
N LYS A 29 -15.37 2.22 0.95
CA LYS A 29 -15.52 1.39 -0.24
C LYS A 29 -15.49 2.26 -1.49
N GLY A 30 -14.67 1.87 -2.44
CA GLY A 30 -14.50 2.61 -3.69
C GLY A 30 -13.38 3.63 -3.66
N HIS A 31 -12.76 3.85 -2.51
CA HIS A 31 -11.64 4.77 -2.41
C HIS A 31 -10.33 4.09 -2.79
N LEU A 32 -9.43 4.84 -3.39
CA LEU A 32 -8.12 4.37 -3.80
C LEU A 32 -7.06 4.78 -2.79
N TYR A 33 -6.11 3.88 -2.59
CA TYR A 33 -4.98 4.11 -1.70
C TYR A 33 -3.71 3.52 -2.30
N VAL A 34 -2.58 3.90 -1.73
CA VAL A 34 -1.30 3.29 -2.02
C VAL A 34 -0.83 2.57 -0.76
N VAL A 35 -0.35 1.35 -0.91
CA VAL A 35 0.21 0.60 0.21
C VAL A 35 1.56 1.18 0.57
N ILE A 36 1.71 1.63 1.80
CA ILE A 36 2.96 2.22 2.29
C ILE A 36 3.67 1.34 3.31
N GLY A 37 3.04 0.27 3.75
CA GLY A 37 3.69 -0.64 4.68
C GLY A 37 2.78 -1.79 5.08
N HIS A 38 3.31 -2.62 5.94
CA HIS A 38 2.60 -3.74 6.54
C HIS A 38 2.55 -3.58 8.04
N LEU A 39 1.42 -3.90 8.63
CA LEU A 39 1.28 -3.94 10.07
C LEU A 39 1.47 -5.38 10.57
N SER A 40 0.93 -6.32 9.81
CA SER A 40 1.03 -7.75 10.11
C SER A 40 0.81 -8.51 8.82
N ASP A 41 0.76 -9.83 8.89
CA ASP A 41 0.52 -10.67 7.71
C ASP A 41 -0.82 -10.39 7.05
N ASN A 42 -1.79 -9.90 7.81
CA ASN A 42 -3.15 -9.71 7.33
C ASN A 42 -3.56 -8.26 7.16
N TYR A 43 -2.74 -7.31 7.61
CA TYR A 43 -3.09 -5.90 7.57
C TYR A 43 -2.03 -5.08 6.88
N VAL A 44 -2.48 -4.17 6.05
CA VAL A 44 -1.61 -3.23 5.35
C VAL A 44 -1.87 -1.82 5.85
N ILE A 45 -0.90 -0.96 5.61
CA ILE A 45 -0.95 0.45 5.94
C ILE A 45 -1.08 1.22 4.64
N LEU A 46 -2.09 2.07 4.56
CA LEU A 46 -2.50 2.73 3.32
C LEU A 46 -2.46 4.24 3.45
N SER A 47 -2.15 4.91 2.35
CA SER A 47 -2.18 6.36 2.28
C SER A 47 -2.76 6.80 0.94
N ASN A 48 -3.46 7.95 0.93
CA ASN A 48 -3.86 8.60 -0.31
C ASN A 48 -3.19 9.98 -0.45
N GLY A 49 -2.29 10.30 0.47
CA GLY A 49 -1.54 11.55 0.45
C GLY A 49 -2.35 12.78 0.83
N SER A 50 -3.60 12.61 1.22
CA SER A 50 -4.50 13.73 1.51
C SER A 50 -5.20 13.52 2.85
N THR A 51 -6.34 12.83 2.84
CA THR A 51 -7.08 12.56 4.09
C THR A 51 -6.41 11.49 4.93
N LYS A 52 -5.67 10.58 4.30
CA LYS A 52 -4.88 9.55 4.98
C LYS A 52 -3.44 9.71 4.55
N THR A 53 -2.67 10.37 5.37
CA THR A 53 -1.29 10.71 5.07
C THR A 53 -0.34 9.60 5.52
N VAL A 54 0.92 9.73 5.14
CA VAL A 54 1.96 8.80 5.55
C VAL A 54 2.11 8.78 7.07
N GLN A 55 1.92 9.93 7.73
CA GLN A 55 2.02 10.03 9.19
C GLN A 55 0.75 9.58 9.90
N MET A 56 -0.40 9.71 9.23
CA MET A 56 -1.68 9.30 9.79
C MET A 56 -2.41 8.41 8.80
N PRO A 57 -1.87 7.23 8.57
CA PRO A 57 -2.39 6.34 7.54
C PRO A 57 -3.60 5.57 7.99
N LYS A 58 -4.19 4.84 7.05
CA LYS A 58 -5.28 3.93 7.33
C LYS A 58 -4.75 2.50 7.40
N GLN A 59 -5.30 1.72 8.30
CA GLN A 59 -5.03 0.28 8.37
C GLN A 59 -6.20 -0.45 7.76
N LYS A 60 -5.92 -1.50 7.00
CA LYS A 60 -6.96 -2.27 6.36
C LYS A 60 -6.55 -3.72 6.22
N ASN A 61 -7.52 -4.61 6.38
CA ASN A 61 -7.29 -6.04 6.18
C ASN A 61 -7.10 -6.33 4.70
N LEU A 62 -6.17 -7.22 4.38
CA LEU A 62 -5.91 -7.61 2.99
C LEU A 62 -7.15 -8.10 2.25
N LYS A 63 -8.10 -8.72 2.96
CA LYS A 63 -9.34 -9.19 2.35
C LYS A 63 -10.21 -8.06 1.83
N HIS A 64 -9.99 -6.85 2.31
CA HIS A 64 -10.86 -5.71 2.01
C HIS A 64 -10.25 -4.77 1.00
N ILE A 65 -9.23 -5.22 0.28
CA ILE A 65 -8.61 -4.43 -0.78
C ILE A 65 -8.46 -5.26 -2.04
N ASN A 66 -8.51 -4.58 -3.17
CA ASN A 66 -8.18 -5.16 -4.47
C ASN A 66 -6.97 -4.44 -5.02
N VAL A 67 -5.94 -5.19 -5.38
CA VAL A 67 -4.74 -4.61 -5.98
C VAL A 67 -5.03 -4.29 -7.43
N LEU A 68 -4.77 -3.04 -7.82
CA LEU A 68 -5.05 -2.56 -9.17
C LEU A 68 -3.80 -2.35 -10.00
N ASP A 69 -2.79 -1.71 -9.44
CA ASP A 69 -1.66 -1.24 -10.23
C ASP A 69 -0.46 -0.98 -9.33
N ASP A 70 0.61 -0.50 -9.93
CA ASP A 70 1.82 -0.06 -9.21
C ASP A 70 1.98 1.44 -9.37
N VAL A 71 2.55 2.09 -8.33
CA VAL A 71 3.01 3.46 -8.48
C VAL A 71 4.32 3.49 -9.24
N ASP A 72 4.73 4.68 -9.65
CA ASP A 72 6.05 4.88 -10.26
C ASP A 72 7.16 4.49 -9.30
N ASP A 73 8.30 4.10 -9.85
CA ASP A 73 9.46 3.75 -9.05
C ASP A 73 9.90 4.89 -8.14
N GLU A 74 9.73 6.12 -8.59
CA GLU A 74 10.04 7.30 -7.80
C GLU A 74 9.18 7.37 -6.55
N ILE A 75 7.90 7.11 -6.68
CA ILE A 75 6.97 7.12 -5.54
C ILE A 75 7.29 5.98 -4.59
N LYS A 76 7.55 4.81 -5.14
CA LYS A 76 7.91 3.65 -4.32
C LYS A 76 9.19 3.91 -3.54
N ALA A 77 10.20 4.49 -4.18
CA ALA A 77 11.45 4.84 -3.52
C ALA A 77 11.22 5.88 -2.42
N SER A 78 10.34 6.85 -2.67
CA SER A 78 9.98 7.85 -1.69
C SER A 78 9.32 7.24 -0.46
N ILE A 79 8.43 6.27 -0.68
CA ILE A 79 7.78 5.55 0.42
C ILE A 79 8.81 4.82 1.27
N ILE A 80 9.70 4.08 0.63
CA ILE A 80 10.71 3.27 1.31
C ILE A 80 11.69 4.16 2.07
N SER A 81 12.11 5.27 1.50
CA SER A 81 13.07 6.18 2.12
C SER A 81 12.43 7.12 3.13
N LYS A 82 11.11 7.12 3.24
CA LYS A 82 10.34 7.99 4.14
C LYS A 82 10.59 9.47 3.85
N ASP A 83 10.60 9.80 2.58
CA ASP A 83 10.78 11.17 2.12
C ASP A 83 9.59 12.03 2.55
N ARG A 84 9.86 13.29 2.90
CA ARG A 84 8.82 14.23 3.32
C ARG A 84 7.82 14.54 2.21
N GLY A 85 8.25 14.43 0.95
CA GLY A 85 7.38 14.73 -0.18
C GLY A 85 6.48 13.59 -0.60
N THR A 86 6.45 12.48 0.13
CA THR A 86 5.73 11.29 -0.26
C THR A 86 4.23 11.53 -0.40
N ASP A 87 3.61 12.24 0.54
CA ASP A 87 2.17 12.50 0.46
C ASP A 87 1.80 13.24 -0.82
N LEU A 88 2.57 14.24 -1.18
CA LEU A 88 2.30 15.00 -2.39
C LEU A 88 2.46 14.14 -3.63
N LYS A 89 3.45 13.27 -3.66
CA LYS A 89 3.67 12.36 -4.78
C LYS A 89 2.54 11.36 -4.92
N ILE A 90 2.07 10.81 -3.80
CA ILE A 90 0.93 9.89 -3.80
C ILE A 90 -0.33 10.62 -4.27
N LYS A 91 -0.58 11.80 -3.75
CA LYS A 91 -1.76 12.56 -4.09
C LYS A 91 -1.83 12.90 -5.58
N ARG A 92 -0.68 13.16 -6.20
CA ARG A 92 -0.60 13.52 -7.62
C ARG A 92 -0.65 12.32 -8.54
N PHE A 93 -0.41 11.15 -7.99
CA PHE A 93 -0.45 9.96 -8.83
C PHE A 93 -1.87 9.60 -9.22
#